data_0a205b469a0256d5d814446c12afcfcf
#
_entry.id   0a205b469a0256d5d814446c12afcfcf
#
_cell.length_a   1.000
_cell.length_b   1.000
_cell.length_c   1.000
_cell.angle_alpha   90.00
_cell.angle_beta   90.00
_cell.angle_gamma   90.00
#
_symmetry.space_group_name_H-M   'P 1'
#
loop_
_entity.id
_entity.type
_entity.pdbx_description
1 polymer ?
#
loop_
_entity_poly.entity_id
_entity_poly.type
_entity_poly.pdbx_seq_one_letter_code
_entity_poly.pdbx_strand_id
1 'polypeptide(L)'
;MIDAVALKGAGDSLDSVLRQKHAGKIVAVLHRALARAELKVSAATTGAFIPVGESFTAIAKISKIMSATDSNVLIVDPYADEKVLTDYAVLVPEGKRVRVLSDKRTVASGLRPVAQRWAEQYGAGRPVEVRLTARGLLHDRLIVVDDAQVWTLTQSLKDFAARSPATIVRVDAGTASLKVEAYNTIWGEATVVV
;
A
#
# COMPACT_ATOMS: atom_id res chain seq x y z
N MET A 1 -15.18 8.21 27.46
CA MET A 1 -16.16 9.26 27.79
C MET A 1 -15.37 10.54 28.03
N ILE A 2 -15.61 11.60 27.26
CA ILE A 2 -14.99 12.90 27.47
C ILE A 2 -15.66 13.49 28.74
N ASP A 3 -14.84 14.00 29.64
CA ASP A 3 -15.35 14.62 30.88
C ASP A 3 -16.09 15.92 30.50
N ALA A 4 -17.42 15.87 30.48
CA ALA A 4 -18.29 17.00 30.12
C ALA A 4 -18.08 18.18 31.09
N VAL A 5 -17.68 17.93 32.32
CA VAL A 5 -17.37 18.97 33.32
C VAL A 5 -16.08 19.70 32.93
N ALA A 6 -15.08 19.00 32.43
CA ALA A 6 -13.83 19.61 31.98
C ALA A 6 -14.04 20.47 30.71
N LEU A 7 -14.90 20.00 29.79
CA LEU A 7 -15.25 20.77 28.56
C LEU A 7 -15.97 22.07 28.94
N LYS A 8 -16.96 22.00 29.81
CA LYS A 8 -17.71 23.17 30.30
C LYS A 8 -16.77 24.14 31.05
N GLY A 9 -15.94 23.62 31.97
CA GLY A 9 -15.01 24.45 32.73
C GLY A 9 -13.94 25.14 31.84
N ALA A 10 -13.53 24.55 30.73
CA ALA A 10 -12.61 25.18 29.77
C ALA A 10 -13.29 26.33 28.99
N GLY A 11 -14.60 26.25 28.71
CA GLY A 11 -15.35 27.29 28.01
C GLY A 11 -15.79 28.46 28.90
N ASP A 12 -16.23 28.18 30.14
CA ASP A 12 -16.89 29.15 30.99
C ASP A 12 -15.94 29.89 31.97
N SER A 13 -14.68 29.44 32.16
CA SER A 13 -13.76 30.05 33.10
C SER A 13 -13.07 31.30 32.54
N LEU A 14 -13.23 32.43 33.26
CA LEU A 14 -12.45 33.65 33.03
C LEU A 14 -11.03 33.57 33.61
N ASP A 15 -10.79 32.64 34.55
CA ASP A 15 -9.48 32.41 35.16
C ASP A 15 -8.58 31.61 34.19
N SER A 16 -7.45 32.20 33.81
CA SER A 16 -6.50 31.61 32.90
C SER A 16 -5.89 30.29 33.41
N VAL A 17 -5.69 30.19 34.75
CA VAL A 17 -5.11 28.99 35.39
C VAL A 17 -6.11 27.82 35.35
N LEU A 18 -7.38 28.10 35.71
CA LEU A 18 -8.44 27.10 35.63
C LEU A 18 -8.70 26.64 34.20
N ARG A 19 -8.72 27.58 33.24
CA ARG A 19 -8.85 27.27 31.83
C ARG A 19 -7.73 26.35 31.34
N GLN A 20 -6.49 26.65 31.70
CA GLN A 20 -5.32 25.85 31.34
C GLN A 20 -5.35 24.47 31.96
N LYS A 21 -5.81 24.36 33.24
CA LYS A 21 -6.00 23.08 33.94
C LYS A 21 -7.07 22.21 33.26
N HIS A 22 -8.20 22.79 32.85
CA HIS A 22 -9.25 22.07 32.14
C HIS A 22 -8.84 21.69 30.72
N ALA A 23 -8.16 22.58 29.97
CA ALA A 23 -7.58 22.31 28.67
C ALA A 23 -6.59 21.14 28.74
N GLY A 24 -5.70 21.12 29.74
CA GLY A 24 -4.77 20.03 29.98
C GLY A 24 -5.45 18.66 30.17
N LYS A 25 -6.59 18.62 30.90
CA LYS A 25 -7.37 17.39 31.05
C LYS A 25 -7.98 16.93 29.72
N ILE A 26 -8.52 17.84 28.93
CA ILE A 26 -9.08 17.53 27.60
C ILE A 26 -7.97 16.97 26.69
N VAL A 27 -6.82 17.65 26.63
CA VAL A 27 -5.67 17.19 25.84
C VAL A 27 -5.21 15.80 26.28
N ALA A 28 -5.12 15.55 27.61
CA ALA A 28 -4.76 14.22 28.12
C ALA A 28 -5.77 13.13 27.76
N VAL A 29 -7.07 13.45 27.69
CA VAL A 29 -8.11 12.51 27.23
C VAL A 29 -7.96 12.25 25.72
N LEU A 30 -7.73 13.29 24.92
CA LEU A 30 -7.50 13.15 23.48
C LEU A 30 -6.26 12.31 23.17
N HIS A 31 -5.14 12.56 23.87
CA HIS A 31 -3.92 11.74 23.71
C HIS A 31 -4.17 10.27 24.10
N ARG A 32 -4.92 9.99 25.15
CA ARG A 32 -5.28 8.62 25.54
C ARG A 32 -6.21 7.96 24.50
N ALA A 33 -7.14 8.71 23.96
CA ALA A 33 -8.02 8.21 22.91
C ALA A 33 -7.25 7.91 21.61
N LEU A 34 -6.34 8.81 21.22
CA LEU A 34 -5.43 8.63 20.09
C LEU A 34 -4.56 7.37 20.29
N ALA A 35 -3.86 7.26 21.43
CA ALA A 35 -3.02 6.09 21.71
C ALA A 35 -3.80 4.77 21.69
N ARG A 36 -5.06 4.77 22.20
CA ARG A 36 -5.93 3.59 22.11
C ARG A 36 -6.39 3.29 20.70
N ALA A 37 -6.60 4.31 19.87
CA ALA A 37 -6.94 4.14 18.47
C ALA A 37 -5.73 3.58 17.71
N GLU A 38 -4.54 4.12 17.96
CA GLU A 38 -3.27 3.65 17.36
C GLU A 38 -2.96 2.19 17.74
N LEU A 39 -3.22 1.78 18.99
CA LEU A 39 -3.06 0.38 19.40
C LEU A 39 -4.06 -0.57 18.73
N LYS A 40 -5.23 -0.08 18.31
CA LYS A 40 -6.23 -0.87 17.57
C LYS A 40 -5.95 -0.94 16.07
N VAL A 41 -5.19 0.01 15.54
CA VAL A 41 -4.74 0.01 14.14
C VAL A 41 -3.59 -0.98 14.04
N SER A 42 -3.81 -2.14 13.42
CA SER A 42 -2.72 -3.09 13.23
C SER A 42 -1.59 -2.45 12.41
N ALA A 43 -0.34 -2.82 12.67
CA ALA A 43 0.82 -2.35 11.89
C ALA A 43 0.67 -2.61 10.38
N ALA A 44 -0.17 -3.57 9.99
CA ALA A 44 -0.58 -3.82 8.61
C ALA A 44 -1.45 -2.69 8.03
N THR A 45 -2.02 -1.81 8.86
CA THR A 45 -2.96 -0.76 8.42
C THR A 45 -2.25 0.59 8.20
N THR A 46 -1.06 0.80 8.79
CA THR A 46 -0.33 2.08 8.73
C THR A 46 0.96 2.03 7.91
N GLY A 47 1.58 0.86 7.81
CA GLY A 47 2.84 0.68 7.09
C GLY A 47 3.87 -0.10 7.88
N ALA A 48 5.05 -0.29 7.30
CA ALA A 48 6.16 -0.98 7.95
C ALA A 48 7.51 -0.45 7.46
N PHE A 49 8.44 -0.23 8.37
CA PHE A 49 9.87 -0.13 8.08
C PHE A 49 10.48 -1.53 8.16
N ILE A 50 11.29 -1.89 7.18
CA ILE A 50 11.90 -3.22 7.05
C ILE A 50 13.40 -3.03 6.93
N PRO A 51 14.19 -3.52 7.89
CA PRO A 51 15.65 -3.47 7.85
C PRO A 51 16.23 -4.16 6.63
N VAL A 52 17.47 -3.81 6.27
CA VAL A 52 18.20 -4.49 5.20
C VAL A 52 18.41 -5.97 5.51
N GLY A 53 18.25 -6.81 4.51
CA GLY A 53 18.42 -8.28 4.62
C GLY A 53 17.18 -9.03 5.11
N GLU A 54 16.13 -8.32 5.58
CA GLU A 54 14.89 -8.95 6.07
C GLU A 54 13.86 -9.19 4.94
N SER A 55 14.29 -9.82 3.85
CA SER A 55 13.43 -10.07 2.70
C SER A 55 12.23 -10.95 3.02
N PHE A 56 12.35 -11.91 3.94
CA PHE A 56 11.21 -12.72 4.38
C PHE A 56 10.16 -11.88 5.14
N THR A 57 10.60 -11.01 6.04
CA THR A 57 9.73 -10.05 6.74
C THR A 57 8.99 -9.16 5.73
N ALA A 58 9.68 -8.73 4.67
CA ALA A 58 9.11 -7.95 3.58
C ALA A 58 7.98 -8.70 2.87
N ILE A 59 8.24 -9.94 2.45
CA ILE A 59 7.24 -10.80 1.80
C ILE A 59 6.04 -11.03 2.73
N ALA A 60 6.27 -11.32 4.01
CA ALA A 60 5.20 -11.53 4.98
C ALA A 60 4.32 -10.27 5.20
N LYS A 61 4.89 -9.07 5.13
CA LYS A 61 4.11 -7.81 5.20
C LYS A 61 3.29 -7.58 3.94
N ILE A 62 3.89 -7.76 2.78
CA ILE A 62 3.22 -7.62 1.48
C ILE A 62 2.13 -8.68 1.33
N SER A 63 2.36 -9.92 1.79
CA SER A 63 1.36 -10.98 1.81
C SER A 63 0.08 -10.57 2.54
N LYS A 64 0.19 -9.93 3.71
CA LYS A 64 -0.99 -9.43 4.45
C LYS A 64 -1.77 -8.38 3.68
N ILE A 65 -1.10 -7.56 2.86
CA ILE A 65 -1.74 -6.55 2.02
C ILE A 65 -2.48 -7.24 0.87
N MET A 66 -1.81 -8.14 0.17
CA MET A 66 -2.35 -8.78 -1.03
C MET A 66 -3.42 -9.82 -0.71
N SER A 67 -3.29 -10.55 0.40
CA SER A 67 -4.29 -11.54 0.82
C SER A 67 -5.61 -10.93 1.32
N ALA A 68 -5.63 -9.64 1.61
CA ALA A 68 -6.83 -8.90 2.00
C ALA A 68 -7.71 -8.46 0.80
N THR A 69 -7.33 -8.84 -0.42
CA THR A 69 -8.03 -8.46 -1.65
C THR A 69 -9.36 -9.19 -1.80
N ASP A 70 -10.41 -8.43 -2.08
CA ASP A 70 -11.73 -8.97 -2.41
C ASP A 70 -11.96 -9.16 -3.91
N SER A 71 -11.33 -8.35 -4.75
CA SER A 71 -11.56 -8.34 -6.21
C SER A 71 -10.29 -8.31 -7.05
N ASN A 72 -9.41 -7.34 -6.83
CA ASN A 72 -8.24 -7.14 -7.68
C ASN A 72 -7.07 -6.45 -6.97
N VAL A 73 -5.87 -6.72 -7.49
CA VAL A 73 -4.64 -6.01 -7.11
C VAL A 73 -4.01 -5.40 -8.36
N LEU A 74 -3.61 -4.13 -8.29
CA LEU A 74 -2.71 -3.51 -9.27
C LEU A 74 -1.35 -3.30 -8.62
N ILE A 75 -0.31 -3.89 -9.21
CA ILE A 75 1.09 -3.69 -8.84
C ILE A 75 1.69 -2.72 -9.86
N VAL A 76 2.19 -1.59 -9.39
CA VAL A 76 2.94 -0.62 -10.19
C VAL A 76 4.39 -0.68 -9.78
N ASP A 77 5.25 -1.16 -10.66
CA ASP A 77 6.69 -1.23 -10.43
C ASP A 77 7.46 -1.00 -11.73
N PRO A 78 8.15 0.15 -11.89
CA PRO A 78 8.93 0.45 -13.10
C PRO A 78 10.00 -0.58 -13.42
N TYR A 79 10.51 -1.27 -12.40
CA TYR A 79 11.62 -2.23 -12.51
C TYR A 79 11.20 -3.68 -12.32
N ALA A 80 9.91 -3.97 -12.56
CA ALA A 80 9.37 -5.31 -12.37
C ALA A 80 10.18 -6.38 -13.10
N ASP A 81 10.40 -7.49 -12.43
CA ASP A 81 10.98 -8.72 -12.96
C ASP A 81 10.03 -9.91 -12.74
N GLU A 82 10.48 -11.11 -13.04
CA GLU A 82 9.71 -12.33 -12.84
C GLU A 82 9.24 -12.54 -11.39
N LYS A 83 9.95 -12.00 -10.38
CA LYS A 83 9.59 -12.13 -8.96
C LYS A 83 8.26 -11.46 -8.63
N VAL A 84 7.86 -10.45 -9.39
CA VAL A 84 6.53 -9.86 -9.23
C VAL A 84 5.44 -10.92 -9.34
N LEU A 85 5.63 -11.91 -10.20
CA LEU A 85 4.69 -13.03 -10.36
C LEU A 85 5.01 -14.17 -9.40
N THR A 86 6.26 -14.66 -9.35
CA THR A 86 6.63 -15.86 -8.59
C THR A 86 6.57 -15.69 -7.08
N ASP A 87 6.88 -14.49 -6.57
CA ASP A 87 7.00 -14.24 -5.13
C ASP A 87 5.82 -13.44 -4.58
N TYR A 88 5.18 -12.60 -5.41
CA TYR A 88 4.17 -11.66 -4.93
C TYR A 88 2.77 -11.91 -5.50
N ALA A 89 2.58 -12.10 -6.80
CA ALA A 89 1.25 -12.35 -7.37
C ALA A 89 0.62 -13.64 -6.82
N VAL A 90 1.43 -14.64 -6.49
CA VAL A 90 1.00 -15.89 -5.83
C VAL A 90 0.34 -15.66 -4.46
N LEU A 91 0.59 -14.52 -3.83
CA LEU A 91 0.04 -14.15 -2.51
C LEU A 91 -1.40 -13.62 -2.60
N VAL A 92 -1.85 -13.27 -3.81
CA VAL A 92 -3.24 -12.86 -4.06
C VAL A 92 -4.12 -14.11 -4.08
N PRO A 93 -5.28 -14.11 -3.41
CA PRO A 93 -6.18 -15.26 -3.41
C PRO A 93 -6.64 -15.68 -4.82
N GLU A 94 -6.92 -16.94 -5.00
CA GLU A 94 -7.46 -17.47 -6.27
C GLU A 94 -8.78 -16.80 -6.66
N GLY A 95 -9.03 -16.71 -7.95
CA GLY A 95 -10.19 -16.01 -8.50
C GLY A 95 -10.09 -14.49 -8.52
N LYS A 96 -9.05 -13.91 -7.94
CA LYS A 96 -8.85 -12.45 -7.94
C LYS A 96 -7.92 -12.04 -9.08
N ARG A 97 -8.19 -10.87 -9.68
CA ARG A 97 -7.39 -10.36 -10.80
C ARG A 97 -6.10 -9.72 -10.30
N VAL A 98 -5.00 -10.05 -10.94
CA VAL A 98 -3.71 -9.38 -10.74
C VAL A 98 -3.37 -8.56 -11.98
N ARG A 99 -3.11 -7.28 -11.80
CA ARG A 99 -2.66 -6.35 -12.83
C ARG A 99 -1.23 -5.92 -12.50
N VAL A 100 -0.33 -5.96 -13.47
CA VAL A 100 1.06 -5.50 -13.33
C VAL A 100 1.33 -4.41 -14.35
N LEU A 101 1.67 -3.22 -13.88
CA LEU A 101 2.06 -2.08 -14.70
C LEU A 101 3.54 -1.80 -14.52
N SER A 102 4.31 -1.88 -15.60
CA SER A 102 5.74 -1.62 -15.57
C SER A 102 6.15 -0.64 -16.68
N ASP A 103 7.39 -0.16 -16.62
CA ASP A 103 7.91 0.80 -17.60
C ASP A 103 8.71 0.07 -18.69
N LYS A 104 8.41 0.35 -19.95
CA LYS A 104 9.06 -0.27 -21.12
C LYS A 104 10.59 -0.10 -21.12
N ARG A 105 11.12 0.92 -20.45
CA ARG A 105 12.56 1.20 -20.41
C ARG A 105 13.29 0.32 -19.38
N THR A 106 12.66 0.04 -18.25
CA THR A 106 13.34 -0.50 -17.07
C THR A 106 12.86 -1.88 -16.65
N VAL A 107 11.77 -2.39 -17.25
CA VAL A 107 11.26 -3.74 -17.01
C VAL A 107 12.31 -4.79 -17.37
N ALA A 108 12.45 -5.81 -16.53
CA ALA A 108 13.35 -6.93 -16.82
C ALA A 108 12.80 -7.83 -17.94
N SER A 109 13.71 -8.39 -18.74
CA SER A 109 13.34 -9.27 -19.86
C SER A 109 12.66 -10.58 -19.42
N GLY A 110 12.86 -11.01 -18.17
CA GLY A 110 12.25 -12.21 -17.59
C GLY A 110 10.74 -12.08 -17.32
N LEU A 111 10.20 -10.87 -17.16
CA LEU A 111 8.79 -10.68 -16.81
C LEU A 111 7.84 -11.23 -17.88
N ARG A 112 8.07 -10.90 -19.16
CA ARG A 112 7.17 -11.31 -20.26
C ARG A 112 7.04 -12.84 -20.38
N PRO A 113 8.13 -13.63 -20.49
CA PRO A 113 8.01 -15.09 -20.64
C PRO A 113 7.37 -15.76 -19.42
N VAL A 114 7.60 -15.25 -18.22
CA VAL A 114 6.96 -15.80 -17.01
C VAL A 114 5.47 -15.44 -16.96
N ALA A 115 5.08 -14.24 -17.36
CA ALA A 115 3.68 -13.83 -17.47
C ALA A 115 2.90 -14.68 -18.47
N GLN A 116 3.50 -14.98 -19.63
CA GLN A 116 2.89 -15.87 -20.62
C GLN A 116 2.64 -17.28 -20.08
N ARG A 117 3.66 -17.89 -19.45
CA ARG A 117 3.51 -19.21 -18.81
C ARG A 117 2.48 -19.21 -17.68
N TRP A 118 2.42 -18.14 -16.89
CA TRP A 118 1.39 -17.98 -15.87
C TRP A 118 -0.01 -17.97 -16.48
N ALA A 119 -0.23 -17.17 -17.53
CA ALA A 119 -1.52 -17.09 -18.19
C ALA A 119 -1.96 -18.45 -18.80
N GLU A 120 -1.02 -19.16 -19.42
CA GLU A 120 -1.27 -20.50 -19.97
C GLU A 120 -1.62 -21.52 -18.87
N GLN A 121 -0.92 -21.50 -17.75
CA GLN A 121 -1.06 -22.52 -16.71
C GLN A 121 -2.16 -22.19 -15.69
N TYR A 122 -2.29 -20.94 -15.30
CA TYR A 122 -3.12 -20.50 -14.17
C TYR A 122 -4.22 -19.50 -14.54
N GLY A 123 -4.29 -19.03 -15.80
CA GLY A 123 -5.13 -17.91 -16.20
C GLY A 123 -6.61 -18.05 -15.84
N ALA A 124 -7.16 -19.29 -15.83
CA ALA A 124 -8.55 -19.53 -15.45
C ALA A 124 -8.84 -19.28 -13.96
N GLY A 125 -7.91 -19.68 -13.09
CA GLY A 125 -8.08 -19.57 -11.63
C GLY A 125 -7.35 -18.38 -11.02
N ARG A 126 -6.35 -17.82 -11.71
CA ARG A 126 -5.50 -16.69 -11.27
C ARG A 126 -5.24 -15.75 -12.44
N PRO A 127 -6.25 -14.96 -12.85
CA PRO A 127 -6.11 -14.08 -14.01
C PRO A 127 -5.05 -13.01 -13.76
N VAL A 128 -4.07 -12.94 -14.64
CA VAL A 128 -3.01 -11.93 -14.65
C VAL A 128 -3.05 -11.14 -15.95
N GLU A 129 -2.82 -9.84 -15.85
CA GLU A 129 -2.64 -8.95 -16.98
C GLU A 129 -1.41 -8.08 -16.76
N VAL A 130 -0.51 -8.05 -17.71
CA VAL A 130 0.72 -7.25 -17.66
C VAL A 130 0.69 -6.21 -18.76
N ARG A 131 0.91 -4.96 -18.39
CA ARG A 131 1.01 -3.84 -19.34
C ARG A 131 2.30 -3.05 -19.15
N LEU A 132 2.78 -2.46 -20.23
CA LEU A 132 3.96 -1.60 -20.24
C LEU A 132 3.58 -0.18 -20.66
N THR A 133 4.01 0.79 -19.87
CA THR A 133 3.86 2.21 -20.21
C THR A 133 4.91 2.65 -21.23
N ALA A 134 4.76 3.87 -21.73
CA ALA A 134 5.83 4.55 -22.45
C ALA A 134 7.09 4.66 -21.57
N ARG A 135 8.25 4.82 -22.24
CA ARG A 135 9.55 4.87 -21.56
C ARG A 135 9.64 6.06 -20.60
N GLY A 136 10.00 5.79 -19.35
CA GLY A 136 10.27 6.81 -18.32
C GLY A 136 9.01 7.49 -17.76
N LEU A 137 7.84 6.91 -17.96
CA LEU A 137 6.58 7.46 -17.43
C LEU A 137 6.36 7.08 -15.96
N LEU A 138 6.79 5.88 -15.55
CA LEU A 138 6.57 5.41 -14.19
C LEU A 138 7.74 5.78 -13.26
N HIS A 139 7.40 6.38 -12.12
CA HIS A 139 8.34 6.69 -11.05
C HIS A 139 7.94 6.08 -9.72
N ASP A 140 6.65 5.96 -9.46
CA ASP A 140 6.10 5.37 -8.23
C ASP A 140 6.22 3.85 -8.23
N ARG A 141 6.22 3.29 -7.03
CA ARG A 141 6.03 1.87 -6.76
C ARG A 141 4.86 1.73 -5.81
N LEU A 142 3.82 1.04 -6.26
CA LEU A 142 2.53 1.00 -5.57
C LEU A 142 1.97 -0.43 -5.56
N ILE A 143 1.23 -0.73 -4.51
CA ILE A 143 0.25 -1.82 -4.50
C ILE A 143 -1.11 -1.18 -4.27
N VAL A 144 -2.02 -1.36 -5.21
CA VAL A 144 -3.41 -0.91 -5.11
C VAL A 144 -4.29 -2.13 -4.92
N VAL A 145 -5.08 -2.14 -3.85
CA VAL A 145 -6.00 -3.21 -3.50
C VAL A 145 -7.42 -2.72 -3.70
N ASP A 146 -8.19 -3.47 -4.51
CA ASP A 146 -9.62 -3.25 -4.76
C ASP A 146 -9.96 -1.84 -5.27
N ASP A 147 -9.04 -1.22 -6.02
CA ASP A 147 -9.15 0.15 -6.53
C ASP A 147 -9.50 1.19 -5.44
N ALA A 148 -9.13 0.93 -4.18
CA ALA A 148 -9.48 1.75 -3.03
C ALA A 148 -8.30 2.00 -2.07
N GLN A 149 -7.52 0.98 -1.77
CA GLN A 149 -6.42 1.08 -0.82
C GLN A 149 -5.08 1.13 -1.58
N VAL A 150 -4.26 2.13 -1.29
CA VAL A 150 -2.97 2.32 -1.95
C VAL A 150 -1.85 2.25 -0.93
N TRP A 151 -0.84 1.46 -1.26
CA TRP A 151 0.40 1.30 -0.50
C TRP A 151 1.57 1.76 -1.35
N THR A 152 2.37 2.68 -0.85
CA THR A 152 3.61 3.12 -1.51
C THR A 152 4.79 2.33 -1.00
N LEU A 153 5.70 2.02 -1.91
CA LEU A 153 6.92 1.26 -1.65
C LEU A 153 8.14 2.12 -1.98
N THR A 154 9.16 2.10 -1.12
CA THR A 154 10.39 2.86 -1.38
C THR A 154 11.33 2.19 -2.37
N GLN A 155 11.13 0.89 -2.65
CA GLN A 155 11.98 0.09 -3.54
C GLN A 155 11.13 -0.77 -4.47
N SER A 156 11.75 -1.23 -5.57
CA SER A 156 11.18 -2.26 -6.44
C SER A 156 11.02 -3.59 -5.71
N LEU A 157 9.97 -4.31 -6.05
CA LEU A 157 9.69 -5.63 -5.49
C LEU A 157 10.80 -6.66 -5.77
N LYS A 158 11.52 -6.51 -6.88
CA LYS A 158 12.62 -7.44 -7.26
C LYS A 158 13.72 -7.56 -6.20
N ASP A 159 14.04 -6.46 -5.49
CA ASP A 159 15.13 -6.36 -4.51
C ASP A 159 14.63 -5.77 -3.18
N PHE A 160 13.34 -5.90 -2.87
CA PHE A 160 12.70 -5.24 -1.73
C PHE A 160 13.34 -5.64 -0.40
N ALA A 161 13.90 -4.66 0.32
CA ALA A 161 14.67 -4.82 1.56
C ALA A 161 15.95 -5.69 1.44
N ALA A 162 16.38 -6.05 0.23
CA ALA A 162 17.54 -6.93 0.06
C ALA A 162 18.87 -6.20 0.29
N ARG A 163 19.04 -4.98 -0.25
CA ARG A 163 20.31 -4.24 -0.24
C ARG A 163 20.29 -2.95 0.58
N SER A 164 19.12 -2.44 0.87
CA SER A 164 18.90 -1.25 1.70
C SER A 164 17.57 -1.38 2.45
N PRO A 165 17.38 -0.65 3.56
CA PRO A 165 16.11 -0.67 4.27
C PRO A 165 14.96 -0.23 3.36
N ALA A 166 13.80 -0.86 3.50
CA ALA A 166 12.61 -0.54 2.73
C ALA A 166 11.46 -0.07 3.63
N THR A 167 10.56 0.69 3.06
CA THR A 167 9.35 1.15 3.77
C THR A 167 8.13 0.88 2.91
N ILE A 168 7.08 0.41 3.56
CA ILE A 168 5.72 0.29 3.01
C ILE A 168 4.87 1.29 3.78
N VAL A 169 4.13 2.16 3.09
CA VAL A 169 3.24 3.14 3.72
C VAL A 169 1.87 3.09 3.06
N ARG A 170 0.83 2.92 3.85
CA ARG A 170 -0.54 3.11 3.37
C ARG A 170 -0.82 4.61 3.28
N VAL A 171 -1.28 5.06 2.14
CA VAL A 171 -1.68 6.47 1.97
C VAL A 171 -3.09 6.69 2.49
N ASP A 172 -3.40 7.93 2.86
CA ASP A 172 -4.75 8.32 3.27
C ASP A 172 -5.77 8.17 2.13
N ALA A 173 -7.06 8.14 2.47
CA ALA A 173 -8.12 7.86 1.50
C ALA A 173 -8.21 8.91 0.38
N GLY A 174 -7.93 10.19 0.67
CA GLY A 174 -7.95 11.26 -0.33
C GLY A 174 -6.83 11.08 -1.36
N THR A 175 -5.61 10.87 -0.90
CA THR A 175 -4.45 10.58 -1.76
C THR A 175 -4.63 9.26 -2.50
N ALA A 176 -5.21 8.23 -1.87
CA ALA A 176 -5.48 6.94 -2.51
C ALA A 176 -6.42 7.10 -3.70
N SER A 177 -7.52 7.83 -3.56
CA SER A 177 -8.48 8.09 -4.65
C SER A 177 -7.80 8.74 -5.86
N LEU A 178 -6.99 9.78 -5.64
CA LEU A 178 -6.25 10.46 -6.71
C LEU A 178 -5.24 9.54 -7.41
N LYS A 179 -4.54 8.71 -6.65
CA LYS A 179 -3.59 7.74 -7.22
C LYS A 179 -4.33 6.66 -8.02
N VAL A 180 -5.43 6.12 -7.52
CA VAL A 180 -6.24 5.13 -8.23
C VAL A 180 -6.71 5.68 -9.58
N GLU A 181 -7.26 6.90 -9.61
CA GLU A 181 -7.69 7.56 -10.85
C GLU A 181 -6.54 7.72 -11.84
N ALA A 182 -5.42 8.30 -11.39
CA ALA A 182 -4.25 8.52 -12.23
C ALA A 182 -3.68 7.22 -12.80
N TYR A 183 -3.52 6.18 -11.97
CA TYR A 183 -2.94 4.90 -12.42
C TYR A 183 -3.91 4.06 -13.24
N ASN A 184 -5.22 4.18 -13.08
CA ASN A 184 -6.20 3.57 -13.99
C ASN A 184 -6.18 4.26 -15.37
N THR A 185 -5.97 5.57 -15.44
CA THR A 185 -5.76 6.27 -16.72
C THR A 185 -4.49 5.76 -17.42
N ILE A 186 -3.35 5.74 -16.72
CA ILE A 186 -2.09 5.22 -17.25
C ILE A 186 -2.23 3.75 -17.69
N TRP A 187 -2.96 2.94 -16.92
CA TRP A 187 -3.25 1.55 -17.25
C TRP A 187 -4.00 1.43 -18.59
N GLY A 188 -5.01 2.29 -18.81
CA GLY A 188 -5.80 2.32 -20.04
C GLY A 188 -4.97 2.60 -21.29
N GLU A 189 -3.95 3.45 -21.17
CA GLU A 189 -3.04 3.86 -22.26
C GLU A 189 -1.86 2.89 -22.46
N ALA A 190 -1.60 2.01 -21.51
CA ALA A 190 -0.44 1.12 -21.52
C ALA A 190 -0.63 -0.06 -22.50
N THR A 191 0.48 -0.49 -23.11
CA THR A 191 0.50 -1.59 -24.06
C THR A 191 0.38 -2.94 -23.35
N VAL A 192 -0.57 -3.76 -23.76
CA VAL A 192 -0.78 -5.12 -23.24
C VAL A 192 0.41 -6.01 -23.65
N VAL A 193 0.88 -6.81 -22.70
CA VAL A 193 1.95 -7.82 -22.89
C VAL A 193 1.39 -9.23 -22.80
N VAL A 194 0.50 -9.45 -21.85
CA VAL A 194 -0.25 -10.68 -21.58
C VAL A 194 -1.60 -10.28 -21.01
#